data_803deb47675ba214566132e94ec48f19
#
_entry.id   803deb47675ba214566132e94ec48f19
#
_cell.length_a   1.000
_cell.length_b   1.000
_cell.length_c   1.000
_cell.angle_alpha   90.00
_cell.angle_beta   90.00
_cell.angle_gamma   90.00
#
_symmetry.space_group_name_H-M   'P 1'
#
loop_
_entity.id
_entity.type
_entity.pdbx_description
1 polymer ?
#
loop_
_entity_poly.entity_id
_entity_poly.type
_entity_poly.pdbx_seq_one_letter_code
_entity_poly.pdbx_strand_id
1 'polypeptide(L)'
;MNTNIKTTCLYGIIKPISKKEVRFDDSKLFPKEMQYGILLKRLKIYFGNNTKKIKTLLGFQSTFINYITGKKLDVDYKGGERNEETIEVKELAVEQNDYIKFFEFDFNDEYINYIKIISDKGKEIELGIRPEKPKIILNYEGDNMIQFFWGYYSKEEGITSIGFRYTPRKQFIFVKILPILKLRYKLNHDNKFKIKYEDNYKELLKNNITMIYLYKACLLPDTCFSRIIKLIINLFE
;
A
#
# COMPACT_ATOMS: atom_id res chain seq x y z
N MET A 1 -9.07 4.70 -15.18
CA MET A 1 -7.83 5.29 -14.64
C MET A 1 -6.72 4.28 -14.81
N ASN A 2 -5.72 4.56 -15.64
CA ASN A 2 -4.46 3.85 -15.46
C ASN A 2 -3.87 4.37 -14.15
N THR A 3 -3.94 3.56 -13.12
CA THR A 3 -3.18 3.85 -11.90
C THR A 3 -1.72 3.84 -12.33
N ASN A 4 -1.01 4.93 -12.15
CA ASN A 4 0.44 5.01 -12.38
C ASN A 4 1.19 4.21 -11.30
N ILE A 5 0.65 3.04 -10.94
CA ILE A 5 1.29 2.11 -10.03
C ILE A 5 2.45 1.48 -10.79
N LYS A 6 3.64 1.88 -10.42
CA LYS A 6 4.88 1.29 -10.92
C LYS A 6 5.20 0.04 -10.12
N THR A 7 5.88 -0.89 -10.75
CA THR A 7 6.29 -2.16 -10.12
C THR A 7 7.80 -2.25 -10.18
N THR A 8 8.42 -2.58 -9.05
CA THR A 8 9.85 -2.92 -9.03
C THR A 8 10.08 -4.33 -9.59
N CYS A 9 11.32 -4.66 -9.91
CA CYS A 9 11.72 -6.06 -10.03
C CYS A 9 11.56 -6.78 -8.68
N LEU A 10 11.70 -8.10 -8.71
CA LEU A 10 11.82 -8.92 -7.50
C LEU A 10 13.24 -8.82 -6.95
N TYR A 11 13.33 -8.70 -5.65
CA TYR A 11 14.57 -8.75 -4.88
C TYR A 11 14.57 -10.02 -4.04
N GLY A 12 15.71 -10.69 -3.94
CA GLY A 12 15.86 -11.94 -3.22
C GLY A 12 16.44 -13.04 -4.08
N ILE A 13 16.04 -14.26 -3.87
CA ILE A 13 16.61 -15.43 -4.49
C ILE A 13 16.28 -15.48 -5.97
N ILE A 14 17.31 -15.48 -6.83
CA ILE A 14 17.17 -15.66 -8.28
C ILE A 14 17.29 -17.16 -8.63
N LYS A 15 16.55 -18.00 -7.91
CA LYS A 15 16.42 -19.42 -8.28
C LYS A 15 15.17 -19.61 -9.13
N PRO A 16 15.14 -20.65 -10.00
CA PRO A 16 13.89 -21.02 -10.65
C PRO A 16 12.83 -21.24 -9.59
N ILE A 17 11.68 -20.62 -9.76
CA ILE A 17 10.53 -20.73 -8.86
C ILE A 17 10.22 -22.21 -8.64
N SER A 18 10.43 -22.69 -7.43
CA SER A 18 10.11 -24.07 -7.09
C SER A 18 8.61 -24.29 -7.13
N LYS A 19 8.15 -25.50 -7.45
CA LYS A 19 6.72 -25.85 -7.40
C LYS A 19 6.10 -25.68 -6.01
N LYS A 20 6.92 -25.50 -4.96
CA LYS A 20 6.49 -25.29 -3.57
C LYS A 20 6.32 -23.81 -3.21
N GLU A 21 6.71 -22.89 -4.08
CA GLU A 21 6.57 -21.47 -3.82
C GLU A 21 5.17 -20.96 -4.14
N VAL A 22 4.66 -20.14 -3.24
CA VAL A 22 3.36 -19.48 -3.36
C VAL A 22 3.59 -18.02 -3.76
N ARG A 23 2.98 -17.62 -4.87
CA ARG A 23 2.98 -16.22 -5.29
C ARG A 23 1.96 -15.42 -4.50
N PHE A 24 2.33 -14.23 -4.10
CA PHE A 24 1.42 -13.23 -3.54
C PHE A 24 1.50 -11.90 -4.28
N ASP A 25 0.43 -11.12 -4.22
CA ASP A 25 0.34 -9.78 -4.79
C ASP A 25 -0.80 -9.04 -4.11
N ASP A 26 -0.48 -8.18 -3.14
CA ASP A 26 -1.48 -7.46 -2.33
C ASP A 26 -2.36 -6.53 -3.15
N SER A 27 -1.86 -6.03 -4.28
CA SER A 27 -2.65 -5.16 -5.15
C SER A 27 -3.88 -5.86 -5.73
N LYS A 28 -3.82 -7.18 -5.88
CA LYS A 28 -4.94 -7.98 -6.40
C LYS A 28 -6.12 -8.13 -5.44
N LEU A 29 -5.93 -7.78 -4.18
CA LEU A 29 -6.99 -7.77 -3.17
C LEU A 29 -7.96 -6.60 -3.37
N PHE A 30 -7.62 -5.65 -4.23
CA PHE A 30 -8.40 -4.45 -4.45
C PHE A 30 -8.72 -4.27 -5.93
N PRO A 31 -9.96 -3.85 -6.27
CA PRO A 31 -10.30 -3.43 -7.63
C PRO A 31 -9.33 -2.33 -8.09
N LYS A 32 -8.93 -2.38 -9.37
CA LYS A 32 -7.95 -1.44 -9.92
C LYS A 32 -8.35 0.02 -9.73
N GLU A 33 -9.63 0.31 -9.90
CA GLU A 33 -10.23 1.64 -9.78
C GLU A 33 -10.22 2.18 -8.35
N MET A 34 -10.05 1.31 -7.36
CA MET A 34 -10.00 1.69 -5.95
C MET A 34 -8.57 1.75 -5.39
N GLN A 35 -7.59 1.25 -6.11
CA GLN A 35 -6.22 1.12 -5.59
C GLN A 35 -5.59 2.46 -5.17
N TYR A 36 -5.93 3.55 -5.85
CA TYR A 36 -5.45 4.89 -5.51
C TYR A 36 -5.92 5.39 -4.12
N GLY A 37 -7.03 4.85 -3.61
CA GLY A 37 -7.55 5.15 -2.28
C GLY A 37 -7.07 4.21 -1.19
N ILE A 38 -6.26 3.20 -1.52
CA ILE A 38 -5.76 2.21 -0.59
C ILE A 38 -4.37 2.62 -0.11
N LEU A 39 -4.18 2.66 1.20
CA LEU A 39 -2.88 2.93 1.81
C LEU A 39 -2.54 1.85 2.81
N LEU A 40 -1.26 1.54 2.91
CA LEU A 40 -0.72 0.70 3.97
C LEU A 40 -0.89 1.42 5.31
N LYS A 41 -1.51 0.75 6.28
CA LYS A 41 -1.76 1.28 7.63
C LYS A 41 -0.84 0.65 8.66
N ARG A 42 -0.48 -0.61 8.45
CA ARG A 42 0.35 -1.38 9.37
C ARG A 42 1.08 -2.48 8.60
N LEU A 43 2.33 -2.67 8.96
CA LEU A 43 3.15 -3.77 8.47
C LEU A 43 3.77 -4.49 9.66
N LYS A 44 3.45 -5.77 9.82
CA LYS A 44 4.13 -6.68 10.74
C LYS A 44 5.13 -7.51 9.97
N ILE A 45 6.34 -7.60 10.49
CA ILE A 45 7.42 -8.39 9.92
C ILE A 45 7.82 -9.47 10.92
N TYR A 46 7.96 -10.66 10.42
CA TYR A 46 8.32 -11.86 11.16
C TYR A 46 9.70 -12.31 10.71
N PHE A 47 10.64 -12.32 11.64
CA PHE A 47 12.02 -12.69 11.38
C PHE A 47 12.43 -13.76 12.37
N GLY A 48 13.02 -14.87 11.91
CA GLY A 48 13.33 -15.97 12.79
C GLY A 48 13.90 -17.19 12.05
N ASN A 49 13.98 -18.30 12.73
CA ASN A 49 14.50 -19.53 12.15
C ASN A 49 13.45 -20.20 11.27
N ASN A 50 13.82 -20.50 10.03
CA ASN A 50 13.04 -21.33 9.13
C ASN A 50 13.14 -22.83 9.53
N THR A 51 12.53 -23.72 8.77
CA THR A 51 12.56 -25.17 9.06
C THR A 51 13.96 -25.77 9.05
N LYS A 52 14.91 -25.12 8.35
CA LYS A 52 16.33 -25.50 8.33
C LYS A 52 17.15 -24.85 9.46
N LYS A 53 16.48 -24.19 10.44
CA LYS A 53 17.09 -23.46 11.55
C LYS A 53 17.98 -22.29 11.11
N ILE A 54 17.71 -21.72 9.95
CA ILE A 54 18.43 -20.55 9.43
C ILE A 54 17.59 -19.31 9.71
N LYS A 55 18.22 -18.28 10.33
CA LYS A 55 17.57 -17.02 10.66
C LYS A 55 17.35 -16.19 9.39
N THR A 56 16.09 -15.87 9.09
CA THR A 56 15.67 -15.23 7.83
C THR A 56 14.39 -14.43 7.99
N LEU A 57 14.01 -13.67 6.95
CA LEU A 57 12.70 -13.08 6.81
C LEU A 57 11.66 -14.18 6.59
N LEU A 58 10.95 -14.55 7.64
CA LEU A 58 9.94 -15.60 7.57
C LEU A 58 8.69 -15.15 6.83
N GLY A 59 8.24 -13.92 7.08
CA GLY A 59 7.03 -13.44 6.45
C GLY A 59 6.61 -12.06 6.91
N PHE A 60 5.45 -11.64 6.43
CA PHE A 60 4.84 -10.38 6.84
C PHE A 60 3.31 -10.46 6.81
N GLN A 61 2.70 -9.51 7.47
CA GLN A 61 1.28 -9.28 7.48
C GLN A 61 1.01 -7.78 7.31
N SER A 62 0.16 -7.44 6.36
CA SER A 62 -0.19 -6.06 6.04
C SER A 62 -1.61 -5.74 6.48
N THR A 63 -1.83 -4.52 6.95
CA THR A 63 -3.16 -3.95 7.13
C THR A 63 -3.28 -2.74 6.23
N PHE A 64 -4.30 -2.72 5.39
CA PHE A 64 -4.61 -1.60 4.52
C PHE A 64 -5.83 -0.83 5.01
N ILE A 65 -5.93 0.43 4.62
CA ILE A 65 -7.12 1.24 4.78
C ILE A 65 -7.54 1.81 3.43
N ASN A 66 -8.81 1.65 3.11
CA ASN A 66 -9.41 2.38 2.01
C ASN A 66 -9.89 3.73 2.54
N TYR A 67 -9.18 4.80 2.20
CA TYR A 67 -9.51 6.14 2.66
C TYR A 67 -10.81 6.70 2.09
N ILE A 68 -11.32 6.13 1.01
CA ILE A 68 -12.60 6.53 0.42
C ILE A 68 -13.75 6.00 1.27
N THR A 69 -13.70 4.72 1.61
CA THR A 69 -14.77 4.02 2.34
C THR A 69 -14.55 4.02 3.85
N GLY A 70 -13.34 4.28 4.32
CA GLY A 70 -12.91 4.10 5.71
C GLY A 70 -12.72 2.63 6.12
N LYS A 71 -12.93 1.68 5.22
CA LYS A 71 -12.83 0.25 5.50
C LYS A 71 -11.37 -0.16 5.67
N LYS A 72 -11.09 -0.90 6.75
CA LYS A 72 -9.81 -1.58 6.95
C LYS A 72 -9.88 -2.99 6.37
N LEU A 73 -8.75 -3.46 5.86
CA LEU A 73 -8.53 -4.82 5.43
C LEU A 73 -7.23 -5.33 6.06
N ASP A 74 -7.36 -6.30 6.94
CA ASP A 74 -6.23 -7.07 7.44
C ASP A 74 -5.97 -8.21 6.46
N VAL A 75 -4.74 -8.29 5.98
CA VAL A 75 -4.32 -9.34 5.04
C VAL A 75 -3.72 -10.47 5.85
N ASP A 76 -4.03 -11.70 5.45
CA ASP A 76 -3.47 -12.88 6.09
C ASP A 76 -1.95 -12.89 6.03
N TYR A 77 -1.35 -13.56 7.02
CA TYR A 77 0.08 -13.78 7.05
C TYR A 77 0.57 -14.49 5.77
N LYS A 78 1.66 -13.98 5.22
CA LYS A 78 2.35 -14.52 4.04
C LYS A 78 3.76 -14.85 4.42
N GLY A 79 4.11 -16.11 4.34
CA GLY A 79 5.43 -16.56 4.72
C GLY A 79 5.52 -18.02 5.09
N GLY A 80 6.66 -18.38 5.66
CA GLY A 80 6.98 -19.73 6.11
C GLY A 80 6.34 -20.09 7.45
N GLU A 81 6.61 -21.31 7.88
CA GLU A 81 6.19 -21.79 9.18
C GLU A 81 6.83 -20.95 10.30
N ARG A 82 6.07 -20.71 11.35
CA ARG A 82 6.49 -19.89 12.50
C ARG A 82 6.78 -20.79 13.68
N ASN A 83 8.00 -20.72 14.19
CA ASN A 83 8.33 -21.27 15.50
C ASN A 83 8.29 -20.13 16.52
N GLU A 84 7.31 -20.12 17.41
CA GLU A 84 7.05 -19.02 18.36
C GLU A 84 8.24 -18.75 19.30
N GLU A 85 9.06 -19.75 19.57
CA GLU A 85 10.23 -19.60 20.45
C GLU A 85 11.38 -18.80 19.82
N THR A 86 11.45 -18.72 18.49
CA THR A 86 12.58 -18.14 17.77
C THR A 86 12.23 -16.94 16.90
N ILE A 87 10.95 -16.55 16.91
CA ILE A 87 10.46 -15.46 16.08
C ILE A 87 10.61 -14.11 16.78
N GLU A 88 11.24 -13.17 16.09
CA GLU A 88 11.19 -11.76 16.39
C GLU A 88 10.12 -11.09 15.50
N VAL A 89 9.15 -10.41 16.12
CA VAL A 89 8.09 -9.70 15.41
C VAL A 89 8.23 -8.22 15.66
N LYS A 90 8.34 -7.44 14.58
CA LYS A 90 8.28 -5.97 14.66
C LYS A 90 7.12 -5.45 13.86
N GLU A 91 6.54 -4.35 14.35
CA GLU A 91 5.39 -3.71 13.73
C GLU A 91 5.68 -2.25 13.43
N LEU A 92 5.44 -1.85 12.17
CA LEU A 92 5.47 -0.48 11.72
C LEU A 92 4.03 0.00 11.52
N ALA A 93 3.56 0.89 12.40
CA ALA A 93 2.30 1.60 12.21
C ALA A 93 2.54 2.83 11.35
N VAL A 94 1.88 2.86 10.19
CA VAL A 94 1.92 3.98 9.25
C VAL A 94 0.74 4.90 9.54
N GLU A 95 1.00 6.09 10.04
CA GLU A 95 -0.03 7.06 10.38
C GLU A 95 -0.61 7.75 9.14
N GLN A 96 -1.63 8.58 9.35
CA GLN A 96 -2.13 9.45 8.29
C GLN A 96 -1.03 10.42 7.88
N ASN A 97 -0.79 10.56 6.59
CA ASN A 97 0.29 11.35 5.99
C ASN A 97 1.71 10.83 6.31
N ASP A 98 1.83 9.56 6.66
CA ASP A 98 3.09 8.83 6.74
C ASP A 98 3.11 7.74 5.67
N TYR A 99 4.27 7.29 5.25
CA TYR A 99 4.46 6.25 4.24
C TYR A 99 5.85 5.64 4.36
N ILE A 100 6.03 4.48 3.80
CA ILE A 100 7.34 3.85 3.75
C ILE A 100 8.12 4.45 2.59
N LYS A 101 9.28 5.03 2.89
CA LYS A 101 10.15 5.67 1.91
C LYS A 101 11.46 4.92 1.65
N PHE A 102 11.88 4.11 2.60
CA PHE A 102 13.19 3.48 2.55
C PHE A 102 13.11 2.01 2.90
N PHE A 103 13.78 1.20 2.08
CA PHE A 103 14.04 -0.22 2.34
C PHE A 103 15.50 -0.53 2.09
N GLU A 104 16.05 -1.31 2.99
CA GLU A 104 17.38 -1.88 2.87
C GLU A 104 17.27 -3.38 3.10
N PHE A 105 17.85 -4.17 2.21
CA PHE A 105 17.84 -5.62 2.29
C PHE A 105 19.23 -6.16 2.10
N ASP A 106 19.49 -7.26 2.80
CA ASP A 106 20.56 -8.16 2.43
C ASP A 106 20.03 -9.58 2.31
N PHE A 107 20.59 -10.30 1.37
CA PHE A 107 20.25 -11.69 1.13
C PHE A 107 21.50 -12.44 0.67
N ASN A 108 21.62 -13.68 1.10
CA ASN A 108 22.53 -14.65 0.49
C ASN A 108 21.82 -15.35 -0.69
N ASP A 109 22.43 -16.42 -1.22
CA ASP A 109 21.86 -17.14 -2.37
C ASP A 109 20.54 -17.88 -2.06
N GLU A 110 20.12 -17.91 -0.79
CA GLU A 110 18.97 -18.69 -0.35
C GLU A 110 17.95 -17.91 0.50
N TYR A 111 18.39 -16.87 1.22
CA TYR A 111 17.55 -16.25 2.26
C TYR A 111 17.74 -14.74 2.34
N ILE A 112 16.66 -14.03 2.71
CA ILE A 112 16.74 -12.63 3.12
C ILE A 112 17.12 -12.61 4.61
N ASN A 113 18.38 -12.24 4.91
CA ASN A 113 18.99 -12.31 6.24
C ASN A 113 19.02 -10.97 6.97
N TYR A 114 18.65 -9.89 6.30
CA TYR A 114 18.55 -8.56 6.88
C TYR A 114 17.47 -7.72 6.18
N ILE A 115 16.74 -6.94 6.97
CA ILE A 115 15.77 -5.98 6.48
C ILE A 115 15.73 -4.74 7.37
N LYS A 116 15.77 -3.56 6.75
CA LYS A 116 15.50 -2.28 7.39
C LYS A 116 14.44 -1.52 6.60
N ILE A 117 13.49 -0.93 7.32
CA ILE A 117 12.38 -0.17 6.76
C ILE A 117 12.27 1.14 7.53
N ILE A 118 12.16 2.25 6.80
CA ILE A 118 12.00 3.57 7.42
C ILE A 118 10.80 4.26 6.78
N SER A 119 9.94 4.83 7.63
CA SER A 119 8.87 5.70 7.18
C SER A 119 9.36 7.14 6.97
N ASP A 120 8.55 7.95 6.28
CA ASP A 120 8.86 9.37 6.06
C ASP A 120 8.98 10.17 7.36
N LYS A 121 8.21 9.78 8.39
CA LYS A 121 8.28 10.37 9.74
C LYS A 121 9.39 9.80 10.62
N GLY A 122 10.28 8.99 10.06
CA GLY A 122 11.44 8.46 10.77
C GLY A 122 11.17 7.25 11.67
N LYS A 123 9.97 6.65 11.62
CA LYS A 123 9.73 5.36 12.29
C LYS A 123 10.50 4.28 11.54
N GLU A 124 11.16 3.40 12.27
CA GLU A 124 11.97 2.34 11.64
C GLU A 124 11.72 0.96 12.24
N ILE A 125 11.95 -0.03 11.41
CA ILE A 125 12.12 -1.43 11.78
C ILE A 125 13.45 -1.88 11.23
N GLU A 126 14.22 -2.59 12.05
CA GLU A 126 15.47 -3.23 11.64
C GLU A 126 15.53 -4.63 12.25
N LEU A 127 15.75 -5.64 11.42
CA LEU A 127 15.76 -7.05 11.77
C LEU A 127 16.89 -7.76 11.03
N GLY A 128 17.54 -8.70 11.71
CA GLY A 128 18.73 -9.39 11.20
C GLY A 128 20.02 -8.68 11.58
N ILE A 129 21.14 -9.15 11.02
CA ILE A 129 22.45 -8.57 11.24
C ILE A 129 22.78 -7.68 10.04
N ARG A 130 22.94 -6.39 10.30
CA ARG A 130 23.27 -5.42 9.27
C ARG A 130 24.63 -5.72 8.65
N PRO A 131 24.70 -5.92 7.33
CA PRO A 131 25.97 -6.09 6.65
C PRO A 131 26.67 -4.73 6.47
N GLU A 132 27.98 -4.76 6.22
CA GLU A 132 28.72 -3.51 5.92
C GLU A 132 28.20 -2.80 4.67
N LYS A 133 27.80 -3.58 3.65
CA LYS A 133 27.22 -3.10 2.39
C LYS A 133 26.00 -3.93 2.03
N PRO A 134 24.80 -3.44 2.34
CA PRO A 134 23.56 -4.10 1.92
C PRO A 134 23.46 -4.20 0.40
N LYS A 135 22.97 -5.32 -0.09
CA LYS A 135 22.88 -5.57 -1.55
C LYS A 135 21.83 -4.70 -2.22
N ILE A 136 20.77 -4.36 -1.50
CA ILE A 136 19.67 -3.55 -2.03
C ILE A 136 19.38 -2.41 -1.09
N ILE A 137 19.42 -1.21 -1.63
CA ILE A 137 18.98 0.02 -0.96
C ILE A 137 17.97 0.69 -1.88
N LEU A 138 16.75 0.79 -1.42
CA LEU A 138 15.67 1.49 -2.12
C LEU A 138 15.30 2.72 -1.32
N ASN A 139 15.74 3.85 -1.81
CA ASN A 139 15.37 5.15 -1.25
C ASN A 139 14.40 5.84 -2.22
N TYR A 140 13.14 5.93 -1.82
CA TYR A 140 12.12 6.64 -2.56
C TYR A 140 12.05 8.09 -2.08
N GLU A 141 13.17 8.81 -2.21
CA GLU A 141 13.18 10.25 -2.01
C GLU A 141 12.24 10.92 -3.01
N GLY A 142 11.44 11.85 -2.52
CA GLY A 142 10.48 12.57 -3.33
C GLY A 142 9.06 12.00 -3.29
N ASP A 143 8.38 12.02 -4.43
CA ASP A 143 6.94 11.84 -4.54
C ASP A 143 6.45 10.39 -4.63
N ASN A 144 7.26 9.40 -4.32
CA ASN A 144 6.88 7.99 -4.42
C ASN A 144 6.63 7.36 -3.05
N MET A 145 5.56 6.58 -2.93
CA MET A 145 5.27 5.78 -1.74
C MET A 145 5.04 4.32 -2.10
N ILE A 146 5.55 3.44 -1.27
CA ILE A 146 5.25 2.01 -1.38
C ILE A 146 3.83 1.79 -0.89
N GLN A 147 3.05 1.13 -1.76
CA GLN A 147 1.64 0.91 -1.52
C GLN A 147 1.34 -0.56 -1.28
N PHE A 148 1.90 -1.46 -2.09
CA PHE A 148 1.63 -2.89 -2.02
C PHE A 148 2.93 -3.70 -2.12
N PHE A 149 2.86 -4.93 -1.61
CA PHE A 149 3.91 -5.93 -1.73
C PHE A 149 3.50 -7.02 -2.69
N TRP A 150 4.47 -7.60 -3.38
CA TRP A 150 4.30 -8.77 -4.23
C TRP A 150 5.55 -9.64 -4.18
N GLY A 151 5.44 -10.91 -4.52
CA GLY A 151 6.59 -11.80 -4.49
C GLY A 151 6.23 -13.26 -4.34
N TYR A 152 7.13 -13.98 -3.71
CA TYR A 152 7.02 -15.41 -3.47
C TYR A 152 7.45 -15.77 -2.05
N TYR A 153 6.84 -16.81 -1.51
CA TYR A 153 7.25 -17.43 -0.26
C TYR A 153 7.07 -18.94 -0.32
N SER A 154 7.83 -19.66 0.47
CA SER A 154 7.58 -21.07 0.73
C SER A 154 7.28 -21.30 2.21
N LYS A 155 6.54 -22.35 2.54
CA LYS A 155 6.27 -22.72 3.94
C LYS A 155 7.56 -23.09 4.67
N GLU A 156 8.53 -23.69 3.99
CA GLU A 156 9.77 -24.18 4.58
C GLU A 156 10.81 -23.05 4.78
N GLU A 157 10.87 -22.10 3.85
CA GLU A 157 11.98 -21.14 3.76
C GLU A 157 11.62 -19.72 4.19
N GLY A 158 10.33 -19.38 4.19
CA GLY A 158 9.89 -18.01 4.41
C GLY A 158 9.77 -17.22 3.10
N ILE A 159 10.01 -15.91 3.15
CA ILE A 159 10.00 -15.06 1.96
C ILE A 159 11.24 -15.33 1.12
N THR A 160 11.02 -15.81 -0.10
CA THR A 160 12.10 -16.10 -1.05
C THR A 160 12.39 -14.92 -1.96
N SER A 161 11.36 -14.14 -2.29
CA SER A 161 11.55 -12.91 -3.04
C SER A 161 10.44 -11.90 -2.74
N ILE A 162 10.79 -10.63 -2.80
CA ILE A 162 9.88 -9.52 -2.52
C ILE A 162 10.06 -8.41 -3.56
N GLY A 163 8.97 -7.83 -3.97
CA GLY A 163 8.93 -6.66 -4.82
C GLY A 163 7.88 -5.68 -4.32
N PHE A 164 7.92 -4.48 -4.84
CA PHE A 164 7.07 -3.39 -4.40
C PHE A 164 6.25 -2.84 -5.54
N ARG A 165 5.02 -2.45 -5.23
CA ARG A 165 4.23 -1.57 -6.07
C ARG A 165 4.17 -0.22 -5.40
N TYR A 166 4.58 0.79 -6.12
CA TYR A 166 4.64 2.15 -5.63
C TYR A 166 3.89 3.10 -6.56
N THR A 167 3.38 4.16 -5.97
CA THR A 167 2.70 5.22 -6.71
C THR A 167 3.37 6.55 -6.40
N PRO A 168 3.36 7.49 -7.36
CA PRO A 168 3.75 8.86 -7.06
C PRO A 168 2.86 9.39 -5.93
N ARG A 169 3.50 9.86 -4.85
CA ARG A 169 2.83 10.55 -3.78
C ARG A 169 2.81 12.03 -4.11
N LYS A 170 1.78 12.45 -4.77
CA LYS A 170 1.47 13.85 -4.70
C LYS A 170 0.59 14.04 -3.47
N GLN A 171 1.19 14.44 -2.33
CA GLN A 171 0.47 14.79 -1.07
C GLN A 171 -0.78 15.60 -1.39
N PHE A 172 -0.64 16.46 -2.35
CA PHE A 172 -1.64 17.35 -2.87
C PHE A 172 -2.85 16.63 -3.47
N ILE A 173 -2.64 15.53 -4.18
CA ILE A 173 -3.71 14.72 -4.79
C ILE A 173 -4.56 14.08 -3.71
N PHE A 174 -3.95 13.45 -2.71
CA PHE A 174 -4.70 12.78 -1.66
C PHE A 174 -5.46 13.76 -0.76
N VAL A 175 -4.86 14.87 -0.38
CA VAL A 175 -5.53 15.85 0.50
C VAL A 175 -6.68 16.56 -0.23
N LYS A 176 -6.52 16.90 -1.51
CA LYS A 176 -7.55 17.63 -2.27
C LYS A 176 -8.58 16.73 -2.96
N ILE A 177 -8.18 15.58 -3.48
CA ILE A 177 -9.08 14.69 -4.22
C ILE A 177 -9.79 13.71 -3.29
N LEU A 178 -9.20 13.28 -2.19
CA LEU A 178 -9.80 12.34 -1.27
C LEU A 178 -11.18 12.78 -0.76
N PRO A 179 -11.42 14.05 -0.38
CA PRO A 179 -12.77 14.51 -0.02
C PRO A 179 -13.78 14.34 -1.15
N ILE A 180 -13.38 14.61 -2.38
CA ILE A 180 -14.22 14.46 -3.59
C ILE A 180 -14.59 12.99 -3.80
N LEU A 181 -13.63 12.09 -3.67
CA LEU A 181 -13.83 10.66 -3.80
C LEU A 181 -14.74 10.10 -2.70
N LYS A 182 -14.56 10.57 -1.46
CA LYS A 182 -15.42 10.22 -0.33
C LYS A 182 -16.85 10.70 -0.55
N LEU A 183 -17.02 11.93 -1.01
CA LEU A 183 -18.34 12.48 -1.33
C LEU A 183 -19.01 11.64 -2.41
N ARG A 184 -18.33 11.37 -3.53
CA ARG A 184 -18.85 10.51 -4.60
C ARG A 184 -19.27 9.14 -4.10
N TYR A 185 -18.40 8.50 -3.32
CA TYR A 185 -18.71 7.17 -2.76
C TYR A 185 -20.00 7.21 -1.94
N LYS A 186 -20.14 8.19 -1.02
CA LYS A 186 -21.35 8.33 -0.20
C LYS A 186 -22.58 8.60 -1.03
N LEU A 187 -22.51 9.49 -2.01
CA LEU A 187 -23.65 9.81 -2.90
C LEU A 187 -24.14 8.60 -3.70
N ASN A 188 -23.23 7.69 -4.08
CA ASN A 188 -23.56 6.54 -4.90
C ASN A 188 -23.96 5.28 -4.09
N HIS A 189 -23.62 5.22 -2.79
CA HIS A 189 -23.81 4.01 -1.98
C HIS A 189 -24.65 4.23 -0.71
N ASP A 190 -24.98 5.47 -0.35
CA ASP A 190 -25.78 5.80 0.83
C ASP A 190 -26.98 6.68 0.45
N ASN A 191 -28.11 6.03 0.23
CA ASN A 191 -29.34 6.73 -0.18
C ASN A 191 -29.81 7.76 0.86
N LYS A 192 -29.63 7.49 2.16
CA LYS A 192 -30.01 8.45 3.24
C LYS A 192 -29.11 9.69 3.19
N PHE A 193 -27.82 9.47 2.96
CA PHE A 193 -26.87 10.56 2.79
C PHE A 193 -27.17 11.36 1.54
N LYS A 194 -27.50 10.70 0.42
CA LYS A 194 -27.85 11.35 -0.85
C LYS A 194 -29.06 12.28 -0.68
N ILE A 195 -30.17 11.77 -0.12
CA ILE A 195 -31.38 12.56 0.13
C ILE A 195 -31.07 13.78 1.03
N LYS A 196 -30.42 13.54 2.16
CA LYS A 196 -30.03 14.62 3.08
C LYS A 196 -29.11 15.65 2.43
N TYR A 197 -28.23 15.23 1.57
CA TYR A 197 -27.29 16.09 0.86
C TYR A 197 -28.03 16.92 -0.21
N GLU A 198 -28.96 16.32 -0.95
CA GLU A 198 -29.78 16.99 -1.95
C GLU A 198 -30.69 18.06 -1.31
N ASP A 199 -31.25 17.81 -0.14
CA ASP A 199 -32.08 18.77 0.59
C ASP A 199 -31.23 19.95 1.10
N ASN A 200 -30.09 19.69 1.73
CA ASN A 200 -29.17 20.74 2.18
C ASN A 200 -28.49 21.46 1.00
N TYR A 201 -28.34 20.79 -0.12
CA TYR A 201 -27.72 21.32 -1.32
C TYR A 201 -28.53 22.44 -1.97
N LYS A 202 -29.86 22.39 -1.88
CA LYS A 202 -30.71 23.48 -2.38
C LYS A 202 -30.44 24.81 -1.68
N GLU A 203 -30.03 24.78 -0.40
CA GLU A 203 -29.60 25.97 0.35
C GLU A 203 -28.16 26.39 0.01
N LEU A 204 -27.25 25.43 -0.11
CA LEU A 204 -25.85 25.69 -0.44
C LEU A 204 -25.66 26.18 -1.89
N LEU A 205 -26.56 25.77 -2.80
CA LEU A 205 -26.58 26.22 -4.21
C LEU A 205 -26.75 27.71 -4.37
N LYS A 206 -27.38 28.38 -3.41
CA LYS A 206 -27.57 29.82 -3.49
C LYS A 206 -26.28 30.63 -3.38
N ASN A 207 -25.21 30.02 -2.84
CA ASN A 207 -24.02 30.76 -2.43
C ASN A 207 -22.65 30.22 -2.88
N ASN A 208 -22.55 29.08 -3.57
CA ASN A 208 -21.23 28.54 -3.92
C ASN A 208 -21.22 27.71 -5.22
N ILE A 209 -20.87 28.36 -6.30
CA ILE A 209 -20.78 27.78 -7.67
C ILE A 209 -19.82 26.57 -7.70
N THR A 210 -18.71 26.61 -6.99
CA THR A 210 -17.71 25.52 -6.96
C THR A 210 -18.29 24.23 -6.40
N MET A 211 -19.10 24.32 -5.35
CA MET A 211 -19.76 23.15 -4.74
C MET A 211 -20.81 22.54 -5.67
N ILE A 212 -21.45 23.35 -6.53
CA ILE A 212 -22.40 22.88 -7.53
C ILE A 212 -21.70 22.01 -8.56
N TYR A 213 -20.59 22.49 -9.12
CA TYR A 213 -19.84 21.74 -10.11
C TYR A 213 -19.25 20.45 -9.51
N LEU A 214 -18.79 20.51 -8.28
CA LEU A 214 -18.27 19.34 -7.57
C LEU A 214 -19.34 18.26 -7.38
N TYR A 215 -20.53 18.64 -6.93
CA TYR A 215 -21.66 17.72 -6.77
C TYR A 215 -22.06 17.11 -8.11
N LYS A 216 -22.27 17.93 -9.15
CA LYS A 216 -22.60 17.46 -10.49
C LYS A 216 -21.52 16.50 -11.03
N ALA A 217 -20.24 16.82 -10.82
CA ALA A 217 -19.14 15.95 -11.22
C ALA A 217 -19.19 14.60 -10.49
N CYS A 218 -19.54 14.58 -9.20
CA CYS A 218 -19.69 13.34 -8.43
C CYS A 218 -20.84 12.43 -8.93
N LEU A 219 -21.84 12.98 -9.60
CA LEU A 219 -22.96 12.21 -10.16
C LEU A 219 -22.71 11.69 -11.59
N LEU A 220 -21.62 12.09 -12.22
CA LEU A 220 -21.29 11.65 -13.58
C LEU A 220 -20.92 10.15 -13.61
N PRO A 221 -21.13 9.47 -14.75
CA PRO A 221 -20.64 8.12 -14.98
C PRO A 221 -19.13 8.00 -14.68
N ASP A 222 -18.68 6.81 -14.28
CA ASP A 222 -17.30 6.57 -13.86
C ASP A 222 -16.25 6.99 -14.90
N THR A 223 -16.55 6.80 -16.18
CA THR A 223 -15.68 7.20 -17.29
C THR A 223 -15.48 8.71 -17.35
N CYS A 224 -16.55 9.48 -17.19
CA CYS A 224 -16.52 10.94 -17.21
C CYS A 224 -15.86 11.51 -15.95
N PHE A 225 -16.22 10.98 -14.78
CA PHE A 225 -15.62 11.36 -13.52
C PHE A 225 -14.11 11.09 -13.50
N SER A 226 -13.68 9.94 -14.02
CA SER A 226 -12.26 9.59 -14.13
C SER A 226 -11.48 10.56 -15.00
N ARG A 227 -12.08 11.08 -16.08
CA ARG A 227 -11.47 12.12 -16.92
C ARG A 227 -11.31 13.44 -16.18
N ILE A 228 -12.33 13.85 -15.40
CA ILE A 228 -12.27 15.08 -14.58
C ILE A 228 -11.17 14.95 -13.52
N ILE A 229 -11.10 13.83 -12.81
CA ILE A 229 -10.05 13.61 -11.82
C ILE A 229 -8.66 13.65 -12.47
N LYS A 230 -8.48 13.07 -13.66
CA LYS A 230 -7.21 13.17 -14.39
C LYS A 230 -6.84 14.61 -14.74
N LEU A 231 -7.82 15.40 -15.23
CA LEU A 231 -7.58 16.81 -15.54
C LEU A 231 -7.17 17.58 -14.28
N ILE A 232 -7.85 17.34 -13.15
CA ILE A 232 -7.48 17.96 -11.87
C ILE A 232 -6.06 17.56 -11.47
N ILE A 233 -5.69 16.29 -11.61
CA ILE A 233 -4.33 15.82 -11.31
C ILE A 233 -3.30 16.53 -12.18
N ASN A 234 -3.53 16.60 -13.48
CA ASN A 234 -2.60 17.20 -14.44
C ASN A 234 -2.45 18.73 -14.28
N LEU A 235 -3.47 19.42 -13.73
CA LEU A 235 -3.37 20.85 -13.43
C LEU A 235 -2.45 21.14 -12.22
N PHE A 236 -2.09 20.13 -11.46
CA PHE A 236 -1.23 20.23 -10.29
C PHE A 236 0.14 19.52 -10.49
N GLU A 237 0.35 18.97 -11.69
CA GLU A 237 1.67 18.51 -12.17
C GLU A 237 2.46 19.66 -12.79
#